data_08d892dd9b3ce62dca93bc8d921e0168
#
_entry.id   08d892dd9b3ce62dca93bc8d921e0168
#
_cell.length_a   1.000
_cell.length_b   1.000
_cell.length_c   1.000
_cell.angle_alpha   90.00
_cell.angle_beta   90.00
_cell.angle_gamma   90.00
#
_symmetry.space_group_name_H-M   'P 1'
#
loop_
_entity.id
_entity.type
_entity.pdbx_description
1 polymer ?
#
loop_
_entity_poly.entity_id
_entity_poly.type
_entity_poly.pdbx_seq_one_letter_code
_entity_poly.pdbx_strand_id
1 'polypeptide(L)'
;MKSLTKYLDEKLVINKDYHDAAISPKSFEALRHIIRDRYNKLGAGTQQKPIDFNDVDVSNIDSFYSVNMNMGIFENTKFEYIDISDWDVSNAENMKYMFQGCTRLKSIGDLSGWNVSKVKNMSYMFWSCNNLVSVGDLSNWDVSNVEYMTSMFNNCHYLKSVGDLSKWNVSNVEDMGHIFDMCDNLKSIGDISNWHVSKVKDMSYMFYECEQLKSIGDLSKWNVSKVEDMCGMFGTCEQLKSVGDLSKWNVSRVKYMFGMFNNSGIINIPDWCK
;
A
#
# COMPACT_ATOMS: atom_id res chain seq x y z
N MET A 1 1.34 31.37 -26.33
CA MET A 1 1.49 30.39 -25.24
C MET A 1 1.85 31.15 -23.97
N LYS A 2 0.92 31.29 -23.00
CA LYS A 2 1.29 31.78 -21.66
C LYS A 2 2.25 30.74 -21.08
N SER A 3 3.39 31.15 -20.53
CA SER A 3 4.35 30.22 -19.97
C SER A 3 3.67 29.40 -18.85
N LEU A 4 4.03 28.12 -18.73
CA LEU A 4 3.52 27.21 -17.68
C LEU A 4 3.71 27.83 -16.27
N THR A 5 4.78 28.61 -16.08
CA THR A 5 5.08 29.38 -14.90
C THR A 5 3.96 30.37 -14.54
N LYS A 6 3.43 31.11 -15.51
CA LYS A 6 2.35 32.09 -15.27
C LYS A 6 1.01 31.42 -14.96
N TYR A 7 0.74 30.24 -15.52
CA TYR A 7 -0.45 29.45 -15.20
C TYR A 7 -0.39 28.87 -13.77
N LEU A 8 0.81 28.54 -13.29
CA LEU A 8 1.05 28.01 -11.95
C LEU A 8 1.01 29.11 -10.88
N ASP A 9 1.52 30.32 -11.19
CA ASP A 9 1.44 31.50 -10.32
C ASP A 9 -0.03 31.94 -10.10
N GLU A 10 -0.92 31.70 -11.05
CA GLU A 10 -2.36 32.02 -10.93
C GLU A 10 -3.14 30.96 -10.11
N LYS A 11 -2.58 29.72 -9.94
CA LYS A 11 -3.22 28.60 -9.18
C LYS A 11 -2.53 28.26 -7.85
N LEU A 12 -1.30 28.69 -7.66
CA LEU A 12 -0.58 28.59 -6.40
C LEU A 12 -0.75 29.92 -5.64
N VAL A 13 -1.34 29.89 -4.48
CA VAL A 13 -1.23 31.04 -3.53
C VAL A 13 0.17 30.98 -2.95
N ILE A 14 1.15 31.48 -3.71
CA ILE A 14 2.53 31.65 -3.22
C ILE A 14 2.51 32.94 -2.42
N ASN A 15 2.43 32.83 -1.09
CA ASN A 15 2.73 33.95 -0.24
C ASN A 15 4.25 34.18 -0.25
N LYS A 16 4.71 35.42 -0.50
CA LYS A 16 6.12 35.77 -0.76
C LYS A 16 7.04 35.67 0.44
N ASP A 17 6.51 35.39 1.61
CA ASP A 17 7.30 35.21 2.85
C ASP A 17 7.57 33.72 3.08
N TYR A 18 8.70 33.29 2.60
CA TYR A 18 9.16 31.92 2.49
C TYR A 18 9.36 31.15 3.81
N HIS A 19 8.92 31.66 4.94
CA HIS A 19 9.20 31.05 6.25
C HIS A 19 7.99 30.61 7.09
N ASP A 20 6.72 30.95 6.73
CA ASP A 20 5.58 30.63 7.63
C ASP A 20 4.24 30.27 6.93
N ALA A 21 4.18 30.08 5.61
CA ALA A 21 2.92 29.74 4.96
C ALA A 21 3.02 28.40 4.24
N ALA A 22 2.17 27.44 4.61
CA ALA A 22 2.01 26.18 3.92
C ALA A 22 1.69 26.39 2.43
N ILE A 23 2.34 25.62 1.53
CA ILE A 23 2.03 25.60 0.12
C ILE A 23 0.78 24.74 -0.07
N SER A 24 -0.34 25.31 -0.49
CA SER A 24 -1.61 24.59 -0.63
C SER A 24 -1.95 24.37 -2.12
N PRO A 25 -1.55 23.23 -2.72
CA PRO A 25 -1.90 22.88 -4.08
C PRO A 25 -3.41 22.58 -4.18
N LYS A 26 -4.05 23.11 -5.22
CA LYS A 26 -5.49 22.94 -5.44
C LYS A 26 -5.83 21.85 -6.46
N SER A 27 -4.85 21.12 -6.92
CA SER A 27 -5.03 20.02 -7.88
C SER A 27 -3.88 19.03 -7.83
N PHE A 28 -4.14 17.82 -8.36
CA PHE A 28 -3.12 16.79 -8.56
C PHE A 28 -1.92 17.32 -9.36
N GLU A 29 -2.16 18.07 -10.46
CA GLU A 29 -1.11 18.60 -11.32
C GLU A 29 -0.23 19.61 -10.58
N ALA A 30 -0.84 20.48 -9.77
CA ALA A 30 -0.11 21.45 -8.95
C ALA A 30 0.79 20.76 -7.93
N LEU A 31 0.26 19.77 -7.21
CA LEU A 31 1.03 18.97 -6.24
C LEU A 31 2.18 18.22 -6.94
N ARG A 32 1.92 17.57 -8.08
CA ARG A 32 2.94 16.85 -8.84
C ARG A 32 4.04 17.78 -9.37
N HIS A 33 3.69 19.02 -9.70
CA HIS A 33 4.69 20.02 -10.07
C HIS A 33 5.62 20.38 -8.91
N ILE A 34 5.07 20.59 -7.70
CA ILE A 34 5.83 20.84 -6.47
C ILE A 34 6.81 19.70 -6.21
N ILE A 35 6.33 18.45 -6.28
CA ILE A 35 7.14 17.25 -6.08
C ILE A 35 8.31 17.20 -7.05
N ARG A 36 8.05 17.44 -8.35
CA ARG A 36 9.08 17.43 -9.38
C ARG A 36 10.08 18.59 -9.20
N ASP A 37 9.60 19.77 -8.86
CA ASP A 37 10.45 20.94 -8.64
C ASP A 37 11.38 20.74 -7.45
N ARG A 38 10.90 20.17 -6.34
CA ARG A 38 11.74 19.80 -5.18
C ARG A 38 12.78 18.75 -5.54
N TYR A 39 12.44 17.72 -6.31
CA TYR A 39 13.44 16.78 -6.80
C TYR A 39 14.53 17.46 -7.61
N ASN A 40 14.16 18.34 -8.53
CA ASN A 40 15.12 19.06 -9.38
C ASN A 40 16.04 19.98 -8.57
N LYS A 41 15.55 20.60 -7.50
CA LYS A 41 16.32 21.53 -6.66
C LYS A 41 17.16 20.83 -5.58
N LEU A 42 16.63 19.78 -4.96
CA LEU A 42 17.18 19.17 -3.76
C LEU A 42 17.71 17.75 -3.98
N GLY A 43 17.41 17.12 -5.14
CA GLY A 43 17.81 15.76 -5.46
C GLY A 43 16.96 14.70 -4.78
N ALA A 44 17.57 13.54 -4.50
CA ALA A 44 16.88 12.35 -4.02
C ALA A 44 16.60 12.31 -2.50
N GLY A 45 17.22 13.23 -1.74
CA GLY A 45 17.24 13.17 -0.28
C GLY A 45 18.22 12.15 0.27
N THR A 46 18.52 12.25 1.56
CA THR A 46 19.36 11.29 2.31
C THR A 46 18.69 10.94 3.64
N GLN A 47 19.17 9.89 4.31
CA GLN A 47 18.62 9.49 5.61
C GLN A 47 18.75 10.60 6.66
N GLN A 48 19.84 11.36 6.65
CA GLN A 48 20.07 12.47 7.59
C GLN A 48 19.34 13.76 7.18
N LYS A 49 18.98 13.88 5.89
CA LYS A 49 18.29 15.03 5.34
C LYS A 49 17.29 14.54 4.28
N PRO A 50 16.13 13.98 4.69
CA PRO A 50 15.06 13.63 3.76
C PRO A 50 14.54 14.89 3.07
N ILE A 51 13.91 14.74 1.92
CA ILE A 51 13.17 15.84 1.29
C ILE A 51 11.87 16.01 2.04
N ASP A 52 11.77 17.09 2.78
CA ASP A 52 10.60 17.44 3.58
C ASP A 52 9.49 18.00 2.68
N PHE A 53 8.27 17.46 2.82
CA PHE A 53 7.06 17.91 2.16
C PHE A 53 5.98 18.30 3.18
N ASN A 54 6.26 18.33 4.49
CA ASN A 54 5.28 18.62 5.53
C ASN A 54 4.80 20.09 5.51
N ASP A 55 5.51 20.97 4.79
CA ASP A 55 5.08 22.34 4.48
C ASP A 55 4.05 22.42 3.34
N VAL A 56 3.69 21.28 2.72
CA VAL A 56 2.68 21.21 1.65
C VAL A 56 1.35 20.79 2.24
N ASP A 57 0.39 21.72 2.27
CA ASP A 57 -0.97 21.45 2.68
C ASP A 57 -1.74 20.67 1.61
N VAL A 58 -1.97 19.37 1.87
CA VAL A 58 -2.72 18.47 0.98
C VAL A 58 -4.15 18.21 1.47
N SER A 59 -4.61 18.91 2.51
CA SER A 59 -5.93 18.70 3.12
C SER A 59 -7.11 18.86 2.15
N ASN A 60 -6.91 19.54 1.04
CA ASN A 60 -7.92 19.72 -0.02
C ASN A 60 -7.81 18.69 -1.17
N ILE A 61 -6.90 17.71 -1.06
CA ILE A 61 -6.70 16.68 -2.09
C ILE A 61 -7.54 15.46 -1.74
N ASP A 62 -8.52 15.16 -2.58
CA ASP A 62 -9.39 13.98 -2.45
C ASP A 62 -8.84 12.75 -3.20
N SER A 63 -7.93 12.96 -4.16
CA SER A 63 -7.32 11.89 -4.93
C SER A 63 -5.84 12.13 -5.19
N PHE A 64 -5.00 11.18 -4.76
CA PHE A 64 -3.59 11.11 -5.11
C PHE A 64 -3.34 10.31 -6.40
N TYR A 65 -4.40 10.03 -7.14
CA TYR A 65 -4.41 9.38 -8.45
C TYR A 65 -5.11 10.26 -9.49
N SER A 66 -4.50 10.43 -10.65
CA SER A 66 -5.10 11.12 -11.78
C SER A 66 -5.65 10.13 -12.81
N VAL A 67 -6.96 10.11 -13.00
CA VAL A 67 -7.63 9.29 -14.03
C VAL A 67 -7.15 9.69 -15.42
N ASN A 68 -6.99 10.99 -15.69
CA ASN A 68 -6.58 11.50 -17.00
C ASN A 68 -5.16 11.09 -17.39
N MET A 69 -4.25 11.03 -16.40
CA MET A 69 -2.85 10.63 -16.61
C MET A 69 -2.64 9.14 -16.36
N ASN A 70 -3.62 8.46 -15.74
CA ASN A 70 -3.52 7.09 -15.25
C ASN A 70 -2.27 6.87 -14.38
N MET A 71 -2.03 7.75 -13.39
CA MET A 71 -0.83 7.72 -12.56
C MET A 71 -1.05 8.27 -11.15
N GLY A 72 -0.20 7.84 -10.21
CA GLY A 72 -0.13 8.34 -8.85
C GLY A 72 0.81 9.55 -8.71
N ILE A 73 0.68 10.25 -7.57
CA ILE A 73 1.34 11.55 -7.36
C ILE A 73 2.88 11.45 -7.30
N PHE A 74 3.44 10.41 -6.67
CA PHE A 74 4.89 10.13 -6.61
C PHE A 74 5.35 9.07 -7.60
N GLU A 75 4.44 8.52 -8.41
CA GLU A 75 4.72 7.39 -9.29
C GLU A 75 6.00 7.55 -10.10
N ASN A 76 6.86 6.52 -10.09
CA ASN A 76 8.13 6.45 -10.80
C ASN A 76 9.13 7.57 -10.44
N THR A 77 8.98 8.25 -9.31
CA THR A 77 9.95 9.24 -8.86
C THR A 77 11.28 8.58 -8.41
N LYS A 78 12.35 9.40 -8.38
CA LYS A 78 13.70 8.92 -8.06
C LYS A 78 14.16 9.32 -6.65
N PHE A 79 13.23 9.73 -5.78
CA PHE A 79 13.54 10.00 -4.37
C PHE A 79 14.07 8.74 -3.68
N GLU A 80 14.99 8.96 -2.72
CA GLU A 80 15.46 7.91 -1.81
C GLU A 80 14.89 8.09 -0.40
N TYR A 81 14.78 9.32 0.06
CA TYR A 81 14.24 9.68 1.37
C TYR A 81 13.38 10.92 1.24
N ILE A 82 12.12 10.81 1.59
CA ILE A 82 11.19 11.92 1.72
C ILE A 82 10.52 11.88 3.09
N ASP A 83 9.93 12.99 3.50
CA ASP A 83 9.09 13.07 4.69
C ASP A 83 7.76 13.73 4.35
N ILE A 84 6.68 13.00 4.60
CA ILE A 84 5.28 13.39 4.41
C ILE A 84 4.44 12.99 5.63
N SER A 85 5.09 12.77 6.78
CA SER A 85 4.44 12.25 7.99
C SER A 85 3.29 13.13 8.48
N ASP A 86 3.41 14.45 8.31
CA ASP A 86 2.42 15.43 8.77
C ASP A 86 1.34 15.78 7.73
N TRP A 87 1.30 15.08 6.60
CA TRP A 87 0.24 15.33 5.61
C TRP A 87 -1.14 15.01 6.16
N ASP A 88 -2.05 15.99 6.09
CA ASP A 88 -3.48 15.77 6.34
C ASP A 88 -4.12 15.14 5.09
N VAL A 89 -4.28 13.81 5.12
CA VAL A 89 -4.91 13.02 4.06
C VAL A 89 -6.38 12.68 4.37
N SER A 90 -6.98 13.32 5.36
CA SER A 90 -8.33 12.99 5.87
C SER A 90 -9.46 13.16 4.84
N ASN A 91 -9.21 13.86 3.75
CA ASN A 91 -10.15 13.99 2.64
C ASN A 91 -9.86 13.07 1.46
N ALA A 92 -8.77 12.29 1.53
CA ALA A 92 -8.41 11.38 0.45
C ALA A 92 -9.41 10.22 0.32
N GLU A 93 -9.95 10.02 -0.88
CA GLU A 93 -10.77 8.86 -1.24
C GLU A 93 -10.01 7.86 -2.10
N ASN A 94 -8.92 8.31 -2.78
CA ASN A 94 -8.19 7.47 -3.71
C ASN A 94 -6.67 7.68 -3.61
N MET A 95 -5.96 6.61 -3.18
CA MET A 95 -4.50 6.58 -3.06
C MET A 95 -3.85 5.59 -4.05
N LYS A 96 -4.59 5.17 -5.09
CA LYS A 96 -4.10 4.25 -6.11
C LYS A 96 -2.81 4.77 -6.74
N TYR A 97 -1.82 3.88 -6.90
CA TYR A 97 -0.52 4.16 -7.54
C TYR A 97 0.33 5.24 -6.86
N MET A 98 -0.01 5.72 -5.66
CA MET A 98 0.62 6.91 -5.06
C MET A 98 2.14 6.90 -5.11
N PHE A 99 2.78 5.76 -4.83
CA PHE A 99 4.24 5.56 -4.85
C PHE A 99 4.68 4.45 -5.82
N GLN A 100 3.80 4.02 -6.72
CA GLN A 100 4.13 2.95 -7.67
C GLN A 100 5.47 3.20 -8.36
N GLY A 101 6.32 2.17 -8.43
CA GLY A 101 7.58 2.24 -9.16
C GLY A 101 8.63 3.18 -8.55
N CYS A 102 8.46 3.61 -7.29
CA CYS A 102 9.48 4.37 -6.57
C CYS A 102 10.61 3.44 -6.13
N THR A 103 11.28 2.82 -7.08
CA THR A 103 12.25 1.73 -6.85
C THR A 103 13.45 2.13 -6.00
N ARG A 104 13.78 3.42 -5.87
CA ARG A 104 14.88 3.94 -5.05
C ARG A 104 14.46 4.37 -3.66
N LEU A 105 13.14 4.48 -3.41
CA LEU A 105 12.59 5.01 -2.17
C LEU A 105 12.88 4.07 -1.00
N LYS A 106 13.52 4.60 0.04
CA LYS A 106 13.92 3.86 1.26
C LYS A 106 13.10 4.25 2.47
N SER A 107 12.63 5.51 2.51
CA SER A 107 11.78 6.04 3.59
C SER A 107 10.88 7.16 3.08
N ILE A 108 9.68 7.24 3.66
CA ILE A 108 8.66 8.25 3.37
C ILE A 108 8.20 9.01 4.62
N GLY A 109 8.90 8.85 5.75
CA GLY A 109 8.42 9.27 7.06
C GLY A 109 7.57 8.19 7.72
N ASP A 110 6.91 8.55 8.81
CA ASP A 110 6.02 7.68 9.57
C ASP A 110 4.56 8.01 9.23
N LEU A 111 3.87 7.08 8.57
CA LEU A 111 2.47 7.27 8.14
C LEU A 111 1.46 6.84 9.22
N SER A 112 1.88 6.48 10.42
CA SER A 112 0.98 6.01 11.49
C SER A 112 -0.09 7.03 11.88
N GLY A 113 0.20 8.32 11.70
CA GLY A 113 -0.72 9.44 11.98
C GLY A 113 -1.74 9.74 10.88
N TRP A 114 -1.66 9.10 9.73
CA TRP A 114 -2.57 9.40 8.63
C TRP A 114 -4.01 8.94 8.91
N ASN A 115 -4.96 9.83 8.71
CA ASN A 115 -6.39 9.50 8.72
C ASN A 115 -6.82 9.06 7.31
N VAL A 116 -6.93 7.74 7.10
CA VAL A 116 -7.31 7.13 5.83
C VAL A 116 -8.78 6.67 5.80
N SER A 117 -9.59 7.10 6.75
CA SER A 117 -10.97 6.60 6.95
C SER A 117 -11.92 6.83 5.77
N LYS A 118 -11.60 7.76 4.85
CA LYS A 118 -12.40 7.97 3.62
C LYS A 118 -11.88 7.22 2.41
N VAL A 119 -10.71 6.59 2.50
CA VAL A 119 -10.08 5.94 1.36
C VAL A 119 -10.85 4.69 0.93
N LYS A 120 -11.16 4.61 -0.36
CA LYS A 120 -11.84 3.48 -1.01
C LYS A 120 -10.87 2.61 -1.80
N ASN A 121 -9.79 3.20 -2.32
CA ASN A 121 -8.85 2.49 -3.19
C ASN A 121 -7.40 2.76 -2.79
N MET A 122 -6.70 1.68 -2.37
CA MET A 122 -5.26 1.67 -2.06
C MET A 122 -4.47 0.77 -3.01
N SER A 123 -5.08 0.32 -4.13
CA SER A 123 -4.43 -0.59 -5.07
C SER A 123 -3.11 -0.02 -5.59
N TYR A 124 -2.08 -0.85 -5.60
CA TYR A 124 -0.74 -0.52 -6.13
C TYR A 124 -0.06 0.65 -5.42
N MET A 125 -0.50 1.04 -4.21
CA MET A 125 -0.01 2.25 -3.54
C MET A 125 1.51 2.28 -3.41
N PHE A 126 2.13 1.15 -3.06
CA PHE A 126 3.58 0.99 -2.92
C PHE A 126 4.16 -0.06 -3.89
N TRP A 127 3.43 -0.40 -4.94
CA TRP A 127 3.89 -1.42 -5.89
C TRP A 127 5.26 -1.10 -6.44
N SER A 128 6.18 -2.08 -6.38
CA SER A 128 7.58 -1.96 -6.81
C SER A 128 8.36 -0.85 -6.09
N CYS A 129 8.04 -0.57 -4.82
CA CYS A 129 8.91 0.19 -3.93
C CYS A 129 10.02 -0.72 -3.37
N ASN A 130 10.83 -1.29 -4.26
CA ASN A 130 11.76 -2.38 -3.96
C ASN A 130 12.69 -2.11 -2.76
N ASN A 131 13.11 -0.87 -2.55
CA ASN A 131 14.04 -0.47 -1.48
C ASN A 131 13.36 0.10 -0.24
N LEU A 132 12.01 0.17 -0.19
CA LEU A 132 11.27 0.71 0.94
C LEU A 132 11.42 -0.20 2.16
N VAL A 133 11.92 0.36 3.28
CA VAL A 133 12.23 -0.42 4.48
C VAL A 133 11.09 -0.38 5.50
N SER A 134 10.39 0.75 5.58
CA SER A 134 9.27 0.97 6.50
C SER A 134 8.36 2.07 5.98
N VAL A 135 7.10 1.97 6.38
CA VAL A 135 6.04 2.97 6.17
C VAL A 135 5.48 3.48 7.51
N GLY A 136 6.14 3.13 8.63
CA GLY A 136 5.60 3.34 9.97
C GLY A 136 4.70 2.19 10.42
N ASP A 137 3.96 2.40 11.50
CA ASP A 137 3.01 1.44 12.07
C ASP A 137 1.60 1.76 11.59
N LEU A 138 1.06 0.94 10.70
CA LEU A 138 -0.27 1.13 10.11
C LEU A 138 -1.41 0.50 10.93
N SER A 139 -1.14 0.01 12.13
CA SER A 139 -2.12 -0.70 12.98
C SER A 139 -3.38 0.12 13.29
N ASN A 140 -3.25 1.45 13.31
CA ASN A 140 -4.35 2.38 13.62
C ASN A 140 -5.07 2.93 12.37
N TRP A 141 -4.68 2.53 11.18
CA TRP A 141 -5.40 2.95 9.99
C TRP A 141 -6.83 2.39 9.97
N ASP A 142 -7.82 3.27 9.84
CA ASP A 142 -9.21 2.88 9.61
C ASP A 142 -9.41 2.58 8.11
N VAL A 143 -9.33 1.30 7.76
CA VAL A 143 -9.51 0.82 6.38
C VAL A 143 -10.93 0.31 6.12
N SER A 144 -11.89 0.65 6.99
CA SER A 144 -13.27 0.11 6.92
C SER A 144 -14.03 0.51 5.65
N ASN A 145 -13.62 1.56 4.96
CA ASN A 145 -14.20 1.99 3.69
C ASN A 145 -13.44 1.50 2.46
N VAL A 146 -12.31 0.81 2.66
CA VAL A 146 -11.49 0.35 1.52
C VAL A 146 -12.15 -0.84 0.83
N GLU A 147 -12.28 -0.72 -0.50
CA GLU A 147 -12.84 -1.74 -1.39
C GLU A 147 -11.74 -2.49 -2.17
N TYR A 148 -10.63 -1.81 -2.47
CA TYR A 148 -9.55 -2.34 -3.32
C TYR A 148 -8.18 -2.15 -2.69
N MET A 149 -7.44 -3.26 -2.48
CA MET A 149 -6.08 -3.31 -1.93
C MET A 149 -5.10 -4.10 -2.82
N THR A 150 -5.51 -4.41 -4.06
CA THR A 150 -4.69 -5.20 -5.00
C THR A 150 -3.27 -4.67 -5.06
N SER A 151 -2.28 -5.53 -4.90
CA SER A 151 -0.85 -5.23 -5.06
C SER A 151 -0.34 -4.06 -4.20
N MET A 152 -0.98 -3.76 -3.05
CA MET A 152 -0.64 -2.55 -2.27
C MET A 152 0.84 -2.49 -1.92
N PHE A 153 1.47 -3.61 -1.54
CA PHE A 153 2.89 -3.71 -1.19
C PHE A 153 3.66 -4.69 -2.09
N ASN A 154 3.09 -5.08 -3.23
CA ASN A 154 3.74 -6.03 -4.14
C ASN A 154 5.13 -5.53 -4.57
N ASN A 155 6.12 -6.44 -4.57
CA ASN A 155 7.53 -6.14 -4.85
C ASN A 155 8.18 -5.13 -3.86
N CYS A 156 7.74 -5.09 -2.61
CA CYS A 156 8.42 -4.35 -1.54
C CYS A 156 9.47 -5.24 -0.83
N HIS A 157 10.49 -5.70 -1.58
CA HIS A 157 11.47 -6.71 -1.12
C HIS A 157 12.13 -6.39 0.23
N TYR A 158 12.43 -5.12 0.51
CA TYR A 158 13.10 -4.69 1.75
C TYR A 158 12.16 -4.27 2.87
N LEU A 159 10.83 -4.33 2.66
CA LEU A 159 9.84 -3.97 3.68
C LEU A 159 9.90 -4.95 4.85
N LYS A 160 10.17 -4.46 6.06
CA LYS A 160 10.37 -5.29 7.26
C LYS A 160 9.14 -5.41 8.12
N SER A 161 8.30 -4.39 8.14
CA SER A 161 7.10 -4.30 8.96
C SER A 161 6.14 -3.24 8.41
N VAL A 162 4.85 -3.47 8.63
CA VAL A 162 3.75 -2.54 8.41
C VAL A 162 2.93 -2.32 9.70
N GLY A 163 3.43 -2.83 10.85
CA GLY A 163 2.71 -2.86 12.11
C GLY A 163 1.85 -4.11 12.27
N ASP A 164 0.98 -4.09 13.27
CA ASP A 164 0.03 -5.17 13.58
C ASP A 164 -1.33 -4.85 12.94
N LEU A 165 -1.66 -5.54 11.85
CA LEU A 165 -2.89 -5.32 11.09
C LEU A 165 -4.09 -6.12 11.62
N SER A 166 -3.98 -6.77 12.78
CA SER A 166 -5.05 -7.59 13.36
C SER A 166 -6.38 -6.84 13.55
N LYS A 167 -6.32 -5.52 13.73
CA LYS A 167 -7.49 -4.66 13.94
C LYS A 167 -8.07 -4.06 12.65
N TRP A 168 -7.45 -4.27 11.52
CA TRP A 168 -7.98 -3.76 10.26
C TRP A 168 -9.37 -4.34 9.96
N ASN A 169 -10.35 -3.49 9.74
CA ASN A 169 -11.67 -3.88 9.28
C ASN A 169 -11.69 -3.97 7.74
N VAL A 170 -11.44 -5.16 7.23
CA VAL A 170 -11.40 -5.42 5.77
C VAL A 170 -12.73 -5.92 5.20
N SER A 171 -13.85 -5.74 5.93
CA SER A 171 -15.16 -6.30 5.56
C SER A 171 -15.75 -5.75 4.27
N ASN A 172 -15.23 -4.63 3.76
CA ASN A 172 -15.64 -4.06 2.48
C ASN A 172 -14.70 -4.41 1.32
N VAL A 173 -13.55 -5.02 1.60
CA VAL A 173 -12.55 -5.32 0.56
C VAL A 173 -13.05 -6.43 -0.36
N GLU A 174 -13.01 -6.16 -1.68
CA GLU A 174 -13.38 -7.10 -2.73
C GLU A 174 -12.18 -7.76 -3.40
N ASP A 175 -11.01 -7.12 -3.36
CA ASP A 175 -9.80 -7.58 -4.02
C ASP A 175 -8.58 -7.36 -3.13
N MET A 176 -7.90 -8.47 -2.78
CA MET A 176 -6.68 -8.56 -1.98
C MET A 176 -5.55 -9.27 -2.73
N GLY A 177 -5.72 -9.51 -4.04
CA GLY A 177 -4.68 -10.18 -4.84
C GLY A 177 -3.34 -9.46 -4.75
N HIS A 178 -2.27 -10.20 -4.58
CA HIS A 178 -0.88 -9.70 -4.55
C HIS A 178 -0.57 -8.66 -3.46
N ILE A 179 -1.38 -8.52 -2.40
CA ILE A 179 -1.22 -7.40 -1.44
C ILE A 179 0.18 -7.34 -0.82
N PHE A 180 0.81 -8.49 -0.51
CA PHE A 180 2.17 -8.61 0.03
C PHE A 180 3.08 -9.50 -0.84
N ASP A 181 2.72 -9.71 -2.08
CA ASP A 181 3.49 -10.51 -3.03
C ASP A 181 4.93 -9.98 -3.14
N MET A 182 5.93 -10.87 -3.04
CA MET A 182 7.36 -10.54 -3.06
C MET A 182 7.79 -9.54 -1.94
N CYS A 183 7.19 -9.66 -0.75
CA CYS A 183 7.65 -8.97 0.45
C CYS A 183 8.62 -9.87 1.24
N ASP A 184 9.77 -10.21 0.64
CA ASP A 184 10.72 -11.25 1.10
C ASP A 184 11.19 -11.05 2.54
N ASN A 185 11.33 -9.80 2.98
CA ASN A 185 11.82 -9.43 4.31
C ASN A 185 10.72 -9.15 5.35
N LEU A 186 9.43 -9.28 4.96
CA LEU A 186 8.31 -9.01 5.86
C LEU A 186 8.19 -10.13 6.91
N LYS A 187 8.32 -9.78 8.19
CA LYS A 187 8.42 -10.77 9.28
C LYS A 187 7.09 -11.06 9.94
N SER A 188 6.20 -10.08 9.99
CA SER A 188 4.89 -10.17 10.64
C SER A 188 3.98 -9.04 10.13
N ILE A 189 2.69 -9.34 10.14
CA ILE A 189 1.59 -8.39 9.92
C ILE A 189 0.56 -8.48 11.07
N GLY A 190 0.89 -9.20 12.16
CA GLY A 190 -0.03 -9.52 13.24
C GLY A 190 -0.89 -10.77 12.97
N ASP A 191 -1.85 -11.00 13.83
CA ASP A 191 -2.82 -12.12 13.74
C ASP A 191 -4.07 -11.64 12.99
N ILE A 192 -4.20 -12.07 11.74
CA ILE A 192 -5.31 -11.68 10.86
C ILE A 192 -6.48 -12.67 10.87
N SER A 193 -6.53 -13.59 11.82
CA SER A 193 -7.60 -14.60 11.96
C SER A 193 -9.01 -14.00 12.02
N ASN A 194 -9.12 -12.77 12.53
CA ASN A 194 -10.39 -12.05 12.67
C ASN A 194 -10.75 -11.17 11.46
N TRP A 195 -9.99 -11.18 10.40
CA TRP A 195 -10.36 -10.45 9.20
C TRP A 195 -11.65 -11.01 8.56
N HIS A 196 -12.61 -10.15 8.29
CA HIS A 196 -13.87 -10.50 7.63
C HIS A 196 -13.74 -10.42 6.12
N VAL A 197 -13.36 -11.51 5.48
CA VAL A 197 -13.04 -11.58 4.04
C VAL A 197 -14.20 -12.02 3.15
N SER A 198 -15.44 -11.96 3.65
CA SER A 198 -16.63 -12.52 2.97
C SER A 198 -17.03 -11.84 1.66
N LYS A 199 -16.43 -10.68 1.33
CA LYS A 199 -16.64 -9.99 0.04
C LYS A 199 -15.51 -10.24 -0.95
N VAL A 200 -14.37 -10.76 -0.49
CA VAL A 200 -13.17 -10.93 -1.32
C VAL A 200 -13.41 -11.95 -2.42
N LYS A 201 -13.02 -11.59 -3.64
CA LYS A 201 -13.11 -12.40 -4.86
C LYS A 201 -11.75 -12.90 -5.31
N ASP A 202 -10.70 -12.13 -5.07
CA ASP A 202 -9.33 -12.44 -5.45
C ASP A 202 -8.40 -12.41 -4.24
N MET A 203 -7.71 -13.54 -3.99
CA MET A 203 -6.67 -13.74 -2.99
C MET A 203 -5.40 -14.31 -3.63
N SER A 204 -5.29 -14.23 -4.98
CA SER A 204 -4.14 -14.76 -5.71
C SER A 204 -2.86 -14.08 -5.24
N TYR A 205 -1.82 -14.87 -5.04
CA TYR A 205 -0.47 -14.43 -4.66
C TYR A 205 -0.40 -13.51 -3.44
N MET A 206 -1.42 -13.55 -2.55
CA MET A 206 -1.57 -12.61 -1.43
C MET A 206 -0.32 -12.52 -0.55
N PHE A 207 0.39 -13.64 -0.35
CA PHE A 207 1.62 -13.73 0.42
C PHE A 207 2.75 -14.45 -0.35
N TYR A 208 2.66 -14.53 -1.68
CA TYR A 208 3.66 -15.21 -2.49
C TYR A 208 5.06 -14.62 -2.24
N GLU A 209 6.06 -15.49 -2.08
CA GLU A 209 7.44 -15.08 -1.75
C GLU A 209 7.59 -14.23 -0.47
N CYS A 210 6.67 -14.33 0.50
CA CYS A 210 6.87 -13.79 1.84
C CYS A 210 7.78 -14.74 2.66
N GLU A 211 9.05 -14.88 2.28
CA GLU A 211 9.96 -15.91 2.79
C GLU A 211 10.18 -15.83 4.30
N GLN A 212 10.19 -14.63 4.88
CA GLN A 212 10.46 -14.37 6.30
C GLN A 212 9.20 -14.32 7.17
N LEU A 213 7.99 -14.44 6.58
CA LEU A 213 6.73 -14.38 7.30
C LEU A 213 6.50 -15.66 8.11
N LYS A 214 6.38 -15.52 9.45
CA LYS A 214 6.34 -16.67 10.34
C LYS A 214 4.95 -17.10 10.76
N SER A 215 4.04 -16.15 10.90
CA SER A 215 2.66 -16.40 11.36
C SER A 215 1.76 -15.26 10.89
N ILE A 216 0.51 -15.61 10.60
CA ILE A 216 -0.59 -14.71 10.29
C ILE A 216 -1.87 -15.07 11.05
N GLY A 217 -1.78 -16.02 11.98
CA GLY A 217 -2.92 -16.53 12.76
C GLY A 217 -3.59 -17.76 12.12
N ASP A 218 -4.73 -18.12 12.69
CA ASP A 218 -5.55 -19.27 12.25
C ASP A 218 -6.68 -18.79 11.32
N LEU A 219 -6.56 -19.10 10.04
CA LEU A 219 -7.49 -18.67 9.00
C LEU A 219 -8.70 -19.61 8.83
N SER A 220 -8.85 -20.64 9.67
CA SER A 220 -9.92 -21.65 9.56
C SER A 220 -11.34 -21.05 9.55
N LYS A 221 -11.51 -19.86 10.15
CA LYS A 221 -12.79 -19.15 10.23
C LYS A 221 -13.06 -18.18 9.08
N TRP A 222 -12.13 -17.99 8.18
CA TRP A 222 -12.34 -17.10 7.05
C TRP A 222 -13.47 -17.60 6.15
N ASN A 223 -14.41 -16.73 5.82
CA ASN A 223 -15.46 -17.02 4.86
C ASN A 223 -14.98 -16.72 3.44
N VAL A 224 -14.46 -17.73 2.76
CA VAL A 224 -13.90 -17.63 1.39
C VAL A 224 -14.92 -18.01 0.30
N SER A 225 -16.21 -18.09 0.63
CA SER A 225 -17.26 -18.59 -0.27
C SER A 225 -17.48 -17.77 -1.56
N LYS A 226 -16.91 -16.55 -1.63
CA LYS A 226 -16.94 -15.71 -2.84
C LYS A 226 -15.62 -15.68 -3.61
N VAL A 227 -14.57 -16.28 -3.08
CA VAL A 227 -13.23 -16.25 -3.71
C VAL A 227 -13.26 -17.09 -4.97
N GLU A 228 -12.72 -16.53 -6.05
CA GLU A 228 -12.60 -17.14 -7.37
C GLU A 228 -11.17 -17.51 -7.72
N ASP A 229 -10.17 -16.82 -7.16
CA ASP A 229 -8.75 -17.06 -7.39
C ASP A 229 -7.95 -17.11 -6.07
N MET A 230 -7.18 -18.20 -5.90
CA MET A 230 -6.27 -18.46 -4.78
C MET A 230 -4.89 -18.94 -5.29
N CYS A 231 -4.57 -18.70 -6.59
CA CYS A 231 -3.26 -19.10 -7.15
C CYS A 231 -2.13 -18.55 -6.29
N GLY A 232 -1.15 -19.38 -5.97
CA GLY A 232 0.08 -18.98 -5.29
C GLY A 232 -0.09 -18.31 -3.93
N MET A 233 -1.27 -18.33 -3.29
CA MET A 233 -1.60 -17.51 -2.12
C MET A 233 -0.54 -17.58 -1.00
N PHE A 234 0.05 -18.74 -0.75
CA PHE A 234 1.10 -18.98 0.25
C PHE A 234 2.37 -19.57 -0.40
N GLY A 235 2.49 -19.48 -1.72
CA GLY A 235 3.63 -20.02 -2.44
C GLY A 235 4.93 -19.38 -1.94
N THR A 236 5.95 -20.21 -1.75
CA THR A 236 7.29 -19.83 -1.29
C THR A 236 7.32 -19.07 0.07
N CYS A 237 6.30 -19.26 0.90
CA CYS A 237 6.29 -18.80 2.30
C CYS A 237 7.05 -19.78 3.18
N GLU A 238 8.37 -19.87 3.07
CA GLU A 238 9.20 -20.94 3.67
C GLU A 238 9.11 -21.01 5.22
N GLN A 239 8.98 -19.84 5.87
CA GLN A 239 8.91 -19.74 7.33
C GLN A 239 7.50 -19.91 7.90
N LEU A 240 6.45 -19.81 7.08
CA LEU A 240 5.06 -19.95 7.50
C LEU A 240 4.70 -21.44 7.68
N LYS A 241 4.55 -21.88 8.91
CA LYS A 241 4.39 -23.32 9.23
C LYS A 241 2.94 -23.76 9.36
N SER A 242 2.02 -22.83 9.63
CA SER A 242 0.61 -23.12 9.77
C SER A 242 -0.25 -21.88 9.49
N VAL A 243 -1.43 -22.12 8.96
CA VAL A 243 -2.51 -21.14 8.75
C VAL A 243 -3.84 -21.66 9.33
N GLY A 244 -3.77 -22.68 10.22
CA GLY A 244 -4.92 -23.37 10.78
C GLY A 244 -5.44 -24.51 9.90
N ASP A 245 -6.61 -25.05 10.26
CA ASP A 245 -7.28 -26.11 9.50
C ASP A 245 -8.23 -25.51 8.46
N LEU A 246 -7.81 -25.55 7.21
CA LEU A 246 -8.58 -25.00 6.09
C LEU A 246 -9.55 -26.02 5.46
N SER A 247 -9.71 -27.22 6.02
CA SER A 247 -10.54 -28.30 5.45
C SER A 247 -12.00 -27.89 5.25
N LYS A 248 -12.48 -26.93 6.06
CA LYS A 248 -13.87 -26.44 6.04
C LYS A 248 -14.09 -25.21 5.15
N TRP A 249 -13.07 -24.72 4.48
CA TRP A 249 -13.26 -23.61 3.55
C TRP A 249 -14.21 -24.00 2.43
N ASN A 250 -15.20 -23.14 2.15
CA ASN A 250 -16.08 -23.32 1.01
C ASN A 250 -15.39 -22.79 -0.27
N VAL A 251 -14.72 -23.68 -0.97
CA VAL A 251 -13.98 -23.37 -2.22
C VAL A 251 -14.78 -23.61 -3.49
N SER A 252 -16.11 -23.75 -3.39
CA SER A 252 -16.99 -24.12 -4.53
C SER A 252 -16.97 -23.10 -5.68
N ARG A 253 -16.54 -21.86 -5.44
CA ARG A 253 -16.39 -20.81 -6.46
C ARG A 253 -14.98 -20.64 -6.98
N VAL A 254 -13.99 -21.28 -6.34
CA VAL A 254 -12.59 -21.12 -6.73
C VAL A 254 -12.35 -21.78 -8.09
N LYS A 255 -11.89 -21.00 -9.04
CA LYS A 255 -11.56 -21.40 -10.40
C LYS A 255 -10.08 -21.69 -10.58
N TYR A 256 -9.26 -20.96 -9.81
CA TYR A 256 -7.80 -21.03 -9.90
C TYR A 256 -7.19 -21.16 -8.50
N MET A 257 -6.38 -22.21 -8.27
CA MET A 257 -5.67 -22.46 -7.01
C MET A 257 -4.28 -23.09 -7.23
N PHE A 258 -3.76 -23.00 -8.45
CA PHE A 258 -2.46 -23.55 -8.78
C PHE A 258 -1.37 -22.95 -7.91
N GLY A 259 -0.52 -23.82 -7.35
CA GLY A 259 0.65 -23.40 -6.59
C GLY A 259 0.36 -22.76 -5.24
N MET A 260 -0.88 -22.84 -4.72
CA MET A 260 -1.30 -22.15 -3.48
C MET A 260 -0.34 -22.39 -2.30
N PHE A 261 0.26 -23.58 -2.20
CA PHE A 261 1.17 -23.96 -1.11
C PHE A 261 2.57 -24.38 -1.63
N ASN A 262 2.88 -24.15 -2.89
CA ASN A 262 4.16 -24.58 -3.46
C ASN A 262 5.35 -23.96 -2.71
N ASN A 263 6.31 -24.80 -2.29
CA ASN A 263 7.51 -24.40 -1.55
C ASN A 263 7.19 -23.64 -0.23
N SER A 264 5.97 -23.71 0.29
CA SER A 264 5.66 -23.14 1.59
C SER A 264 6.13 -24.04 2.74
N GLY A 265 6.26 -23.46 3.95
CA GLY A 265 6.51 -24.22 5.16
C GLY A 265 5.27 -24.93 5.72
N ILE A 266 4.09 -24.73 5.10
CA ILE A 266 2.80 -25.29 5.55
C ILE A 266 2.74 -26.76 5.14
N ILE A 267 2.54 -27.64 6.13
CA ILE A 267 2.50 -29.10 5.93
C ILE A 267 1.07 -29.67 5.90
N ASN A 268 0.12 -29.01 6.54
CA ASN A 268 -1.27 -29.46 6.61
C ASN A 268 -2.08 -28.91 5.43
N ILE A 269 -1.83 -29.47 4.25
CA ILE A 269 -2.52 -29.08 3.01
C ILE A 269 -3.87 -29.79 2.97
N PRO A 270 -5.01 -29.07 2.83
CA PRO A 270 -6.33 -29.66 2.78
C PRO A 270 -6.53 -30.53 1.51
N ASP A 271 -7.38 -31.57 1.63
CA ASP A 271 -7.58 -32.53 0.54
C ASP A 271 -8.15 -31.88 -0.75
N TRP A 272 -8.92 -30.83 -0.62
CA TRP A 272 -9.46 -30.10 -1.78
C TRP A 272 -8.39 -29.37 -2.61
N CYS A 273 -7.15 -29.25 -2.10
CA CYS A 273 -6.03 -28.58 -2.80
C CYS A 273 -4.91 -29.55 -3.25
N LYS A 274 -5.08 -30.87 -3.02
CA LYS A 274 -4.10 -31.92 -3.41
C LYS A 274 -4.21 -32.31 -4.86
#